data_cd05783e52761345b4a2466818ee3918
#
_entry.id   cd05783e52761345b4a2466818ee3918
#
_cell.length_a   1.000
_cell.length_b   1.000
_cell.length_c   1.000
_cell.angle_alpha   90.00
_cell.angle_beta   90.00
_cell.angle_gamma   90.00
#
_symmetry.space_group_name_H-M   'P 1'
#
loop_
_entity.id
_entity.type
_entity.pdbx_description
1 polymer ?
#
loop_
_entity_poly.entity_id
_entity_poly.type
_entity_poly.pdbx_seq_one_letter_code
_entity_poly.pdbx_strand_id
1 'polypeptide(L)'
;MRILAPFGASLAAAALLLAGCAAPATQPAAPSADNLAAACSAKGGAIQPVGKAQIPTCVTPYADAGKACTDKSQCQGACVLEGNLEPQGDVSGTCQKTDRQFGCYAKVVNGKATAAICVD
;
A
#
# COMPACT_ATOMS: atom_id res chain seq x y z
N MET A 1 -56.00 13.04 -71.14
CA MET A 1 -55.11 12.30 -72.07
C MET A 1 -53.77 12.02 -71.40
N ARG A 2 -53.49 10.80 -71.21
CA ARG A 2 -52.18 10.18 -70.88
C ARG A 2 -51.50 10.60 -69.52
N ILE A 3 -51.49 9.69 -68.55
CA ILE A 3 -50.72 8.46 -68.37
C ILE A 3 -49.32 8.85 -67.87
N LEU A 4 -48.94 8.44 -66.72
CA LEU A 4 -48.19 7.33 -66.24
C LEU A 4 -47.73 7.60 -64.81
N ALA A 5 -48.13 6.88 -63.86
CA ALA A 5 -47.64 5.65 -63.29
C ALA A 5 -46.30 5.78 -62.53
N PRO A 6 -46.22 4.97 -61.51
CA PRO A 6 -45.54 5.23 -60.25
C PRO A 6 -44.18 4.53 -60.24
N PHE A 7 -43.26 5.02 -59.45
CA PHE A 7 -42.16 4.20 -59.00
C PHE A 7 -42.06 4.27 -57.48
N GLY A 8 -42.51 3.21 -56.91
CA GLY A 8 -42.21 2.93 -55.54
C GLY A 8 -40.71 2.62 -55.37
N ALA A 9 -40.15 3.30 -54.44
CA ALA A 9 -38.83 2.94 -53.92
C ALA A 9 -38.98 2.53 -52.46
N SER A 10 -39.06 1.22 -52.26
CA SER A 10 -38.97 0.60 -50.94
C SER A 10 -37.57 0.75 -50.40
N LEU A 11 -37.38 1.64 -49.47
CA LEU A 11 -36.17 1.71 -48.65
C LEU A 11 -36.32 0.74 -47.50
N ALA A 12 -35.74 -0.44 -47.70
CA ALA A 12 -35.52 -1.42 -46.60
C ALA A 12 -34.45 -0.88 -45.68
N ALA A 13 -34.87 -0.34 -44.52
CA ALA A 13 -33.98 0.02 -43.45
C ALA A 13 -33.47 -1.28 -42.79
N ALA A 14 -32.25 -1.66 -43.12
CA ALA A 14 -31.51 -2.72 -42.40
C ALA A 14 -31.01 -2.13 -41.08
N ALA A 15 -31.73 -2.37 -40.00
CA ALA A 15 -31.27 -2.10 -38.63
C ALA A 15 -30.22 -3.17 -38.25
N LEU A 16 -28.96 -2.82 -38.35
CA LEU A 16 -27.86 -3.60 -37.76
C LEU A 16 -27.92 -3.45 -36.24
N LEU A 17 -28.46 -4.45 -35.58
CA LEU A 17 -28.33 -4.61 -34.13
C LEU A 17 -26.90 -5.05 -33.83
N LEU A 18 -26.03 -4.11 -33.49
CA LEU A 18 -24.76 -4.40 -32.84
C LEU A 18 -25.07 -4.82 -31.39
N ALA A 19 -25.27 -6.10 -31.18
CA ALA A 19 -25.25 -6.70 -29.86
C ALA A 19 -23.80 -6.72 -29.38
N GLY A 20 -23.38 -5.63 -28.74
CA GLY A 20 -22.12 -5.57 -28.02
C GLY A 20 -22.23 -6.46 -26.80
N CYS A 21 -21.67 -7.69 -26.87
CA CYS A 21 -21.40 -8.48 -25.68
C CYS A 21 -20.29 -7.76 -24.87
N ALA A 22 -20.71 -6.88 -23.98
CA ALA A 22 -19.85 -6.45 -22.89
C ALA A 22 -19.69 -7.65 -21.94
N ALA A 23 -18.61 -8.39 -22.08
CA ALA A 23 -18.21 -9.36 -21.07
C ALA A 23 -18.00 -8.60 -19.76
N PRO A 24 -18.60 -9.02 -18.65
CA PRO A 24 -18.30 -8.40 -17.37
C PRO A 24 -16.81 -8.60 -17.11
N ALA A 25 -16.06 -7.49 -16.98
CA ALA A 25 -14.70 -7.55 -16.53
C ALA A 25 -14.71 -8.18 -15.13
N THR A 26 -14.22 -9.40 -15.02
CA THR A 26 -14.04 -10.08 -13.75
C THR A 26 -12.93 -9.32 -13.02
N GLN A 27 -13.30 -8.31 -12.25
CA GLN A 27 -12.35 -7.69 -11.31
C GLN A 27 -11.86 -8.80 -10.37
N PRO A 28 -10.54 -8.95 -10.19
CA PRO A 28 -10.03 -9.85 -9.16
C PRO A 28 -10.69 -9.46 -7.85
N ALA A 29 -11.38 -10.41 -7.22
CA ALA A 29 -11.98 -10.16 -5.90
C ALA A 29 -10.86 -9.70 -4.96
N ALA A 30 -11.07 -8.57 -4.26
CA ALA A 30 -10.17 -8.14 -3.21
C ALA A 30 -10.03 -9.30 -2.20
N PRO A 31 -8.80 -9.60 -1.73
CA PRO A 31 -8.60 -10.69 -0.79
C PRO A 31 -9.47 -10.47 0.45
N SER A 32 -10.14 -11.52 0.91
CA SER A 32 -10.94 -11.45 2.14
C SER A 32 -10.03 -11.16 3.35
N ALA A 33 -10.61 -10.58 4.41
CA ALA A 33 -9.88 -10.29 5.64
C ALA A 33 -9.18 -11.54 6.21
N ASP A 34 -9.81 -12.71 6.10
CA ASP A 34 -9.24 -13.99 6.54
C ASP A 34 -8.01 -14.38 5.72
N ASN A 35 -8.05 -14.19 4.40
CA ASN A 35 -6.91 -14.44 3.52
C ASN A 35 -5.75 -13.49 3.80
N LEU A 36 -6.03 -12.23 4.12
CA LEU A 36 -5.01 -11.25 4.51
C LEU A 36 -4.37 -11.63 5.86
N ALA A 37 -5.19 -12.06 6.83
CA ALA A 37 -4.69 -12.48 8.14
C ALA A 37 -3.81 -13.74 8.02
N ALA A 38 -4.25 -14.74 7.25
CA ALA A 38 -3.49 -15.96 7.01
C ALA A 38 -2.14 -15.68 6.31
N ALA A 39 -2.14 -14.84 5.28
CA ALA A 39 -0.93 -14.44 4.56
C ALA A 39 0.03 -13.63 5.45
N CYS A 40 -0.50 -12.82 6.36
CA CYS A 40 0.26 -12.07 7.35
C CYS A 40 0.92 -13.01 8.37
N SER A 41 0.16 -13.93 8.94
CA SER A 41 0.65 -14.92 9.91
C SER A 41 1.73 -15.82 9.31
N ALA A 42 1.60 -16.21 8.05
CA ALA A 42 2.62 -16.99 7.34
C ALA A 42 3.99 -16.27 7.24
N LYS A 43 4.01 -14.94 7.35
CA LYS A 43 5.22 -14.12 7.41
C LYS A 43 5.69 -13.82 8.84
N GLY A 44 5.07 -14.42 9.84
CA GLY A 44 5.35 -14.15 11.26
C GLY A 44 4.77 -12.82 11.75
N GLY A 45 3.85 -12.21 11.00
CA GLY A 45 3.19 -10.97 11.34
C GLY A 45 1.79 -11.16 11.93
N ALA A 46 1.17 -10.05 12.31
CA ALA A 46 -0.21 -9.97 12.75
C ALA A 46 -0.89 -8.74 12.15
N ILE A 47 -2.20 -8.83 11.90
CA ILE A 47 -2.99 -7.67 11.50
C ILE A 47 -3.20 -6.79 12.74
N GLN A 48 -2.78 -5.54 12.66
CA GLN A 48 -2.92 -4.56 13.72
C GLN A 48 -3.42 -3.23 13.15
N PRO A 49 -4.25 -2.48 13.89
CA PRO A 49 -4.57 -1.11 13.51
C PRO A 49 -3.31 -0.25 13.67
N VAL A 50 -2.95 0.49 12.62
CA VAL A 50 -1.73 1.30 12.59
C VAL A 50 -2.00 2.74 12.22
N GLY A 51 -1.10 3.62 12.65
CA GLY A 51 -1.17 5.04 12.36
C GLY A 51 -2.39 5.72 12.98
N LYS A 52 -2.56 7.00 12.68
CA LYS A 52 -3.65 7.82 13.19
C LYS A 52 -5.01 7.37 12.67
N ALA A 53 -5.05 6.88 11.43
CA ALA A 53 -6.28 6.39 10.81
C ALA A 53 -6.70 4.99 11.27
N GLN A 54 -5.91 4.31 12.10
CA GLN A 54 -6.17 2.97 12.64
C GLN A 54 -6.50 1.93 11.56
N ILE A 55 -5.75 1.97 10.45
CA ILE A 55 -5.97 1.07 9.31
C ILE A 55 -5.41 -0.31 9.65
N PRO A 56 -6.22 -1.39 9.55
CA PRO A 56 -5.74 -2.76 9.72
C PRO A 56 -4.62 -3.08 8.73
N THR A 57 -3.43 -3.33 9.23
CA THR A 57 -2.23 -3.55 8.43
C THR A 57 -1.47 -4.76 8.95
N CYS A 58 -0.88 -5.54 8.05
CA CYS A 58 0.04 -6.60 8.46
C CYS A 58 1.32 -5.97 9.02
N VAL A 59 1.63 -6.28 10.26
CA VAL A 59 2.82 -5.82 10.97
C VAL A 59 3.68 -7.01 11.31
N THR A 60 4.93 -7.01 10.82
CA THR A 60 5.89 -8.08 11.03
C THR A 60 7.03 -7.60 11.94
N PRO A 61 7.29 -8.27 13.08
CA PRO A 61 8.39 -7.91 13.96
C PRO A 61 9.74 -8.26 13.33
N TYR A 62 10.75 -7.45 13.61
CA TYR A 62 12.13 -7.78 13.30
C TYR A 62 12.76 -8.60 14.45
N ALA A 63 13.63 -9.55 14.10
CA ALA A 63 14.28 -10.42 15.09
C ALA A 63 15.25 -9.65 16.01
N ASP A 64 15.77 -8.52 15.54
CA ASP A 64 16.71 -7.66 16.26
C ASP A 64 16.05 -6.40 16.86
N ALA A 65 14.72 -6.42 16.99
CA ALA A 65 13.94 -5.32 17.56
C ALA A 65 14.51 -4.80 18.88
N GLY A 66 14.75 -3.49 18.95
CA GLY A 66 15.25 -2.84 20.16
C GLY A 66 16.74 -3.02 20.47
N LYS A 67 17.49 -3.74 19.65
CA LYS A 67 18.95 -3.85 19.79
C LYS A 67 19.58 -2.47 19.61
N ALA A 68 20.55 -2.14 20.49
CA ALA A 68 21.31 -0.88 20.36
C ALA A 68 22.09 -0.84 19.03
N CYS A 69 22.12 0.32 18.41
CA CYS A 69 22.75 0.55 17.12
C CYS A 69 23.25 1.99 16.97
N THR A 70 24.22 2.18 16.10
CA THR A 70 24.73 3.49 15.67
C THR A 70 24.64 3.68 14.17
N ASP A 71 24.18 2.65 13.44
CA ASP A 71 24.01 2.69 11.98
C ASP A 71 22.99 1.63 11.51
N LYS A 72 22.35 1.90 10.38
CA LYS A 72 21.40 0.98 9.77
C LYS A 72 21.98 -0.40 9.46
N SER A 73 23.26 -0.48 9.10
CA SER A 73 23.93 -1.75 8.76
C SER A 73 23.93 -2.77 9.90
N GLN A 74 23.68 -2.33 11.12
CA GLN A 74 23.59 -3.17 12.32
C GLN A 74 22.21 -3.75 12.58
N CYS A 75 21.20 -3.37 11.76
CA CYS A 75 19.79 -3.71 11.96
C CYS A 75 19.17 -4.33 10.71
N GLN A 76 18.17 -5.18 10.90
CA GLN A 76 17.31 -5.65 9.80
C GLN A 76 16.49 -4.50 9.21
N GLY A 77 15.92 -3.66 10.07
CA GLY A 77 15.22 -2.43 9.69
C GLY A 77 16.15 -1.22 9.75
N ALA A 78 15.62 -0.08 10.17
CA ALA A 78 16.40 1.13 10.43
C ALA A 78 16.98 1.12 11.85
N CYS A 79 18.07 1.84 12.06
CA CYS A 79 18.49 2.28 13.39
C CYS A 79 17.72 3.57 13.70
N VAL A 80 16.88 3.58 14.73
CA VAL A 80 15.97 4.68 15.05
C VAL A 80 16.26 5.28 16.42
N LEU A 81 16.09 6.59 16.51
CA LEU A 81 16.16 7.38 17.73
C LEU A 81 14.79 7.94 18.01
N GLU A 82 14.25 7.65 19.17
CA GLU A 82 13.00 8.18 19.68
C GLU A 82 13.28 9.13 20.87
N GLY A 83 12.36 10.02 21.18
CA GLY A 83 12.51 10.96 22.29
C GLY A 83 13.22 12.23 21.88
N ASN A 84 14.49 12.45 22.29
CA ASN A 84 15.25 13.62 21.84
C ASN A 84 15.69 13.45 20.38
N LEU A 85 14.98 14.09 19.46
CA LEU A 85 15.18 13.96 18.01
C LEU A 85 16.20 14.94 17.42
N GLU A 86 16.71 15.87 18.23
CA GLU A 86 17.73 16.85 17.84
C GLU A 86 18.95 16.82 18.81
N PRO A 87 19.56 15.66 18.97
CA PRO A 87 20.70 15.52 19.88
C PRO A 87 21.94 16.22 19.31
N GLN A 88 22.80 16.68 20.21
CA GLN A 88 24.12 17.21 19.83
C GLN A 88 25.15 16.07 19.90
N GLY A 89 25.99 15.98 18.88
CA GLY A 89 27.10 15.01 18.85
C GLY A 89 26.72 13.62 18.36
N ASP A 90 27.41 12.62 18.86
CA ASP A 90 27.19 11.22 18.51
C ASP A 90 26.05 10.62 19.32
N VAL A 91 25.26 9.76 18.67
CA VAL A 91 24.09 9.13 19.27
C VAL A 91 24.07 7.63 19.02
N SER A 92 23.39 6.94 19.92
CA SER A 92 23.00 5.55 19.76
C SER A 92 21.47 5.49 19.71
N GLY A 93 20.95 4.74 18.76
CA GLY A 93 19.54 4.42 18.65
C GLY A 93 19.26 2.96 18.98
N THR A 94 18.09 2.50 18.56
CA THR A 94 17.69 1.09 18.62
C THR A 94 17.22 0.60 17.26
N CYS A 95 17.42 -0.69 16.99
CA CYS A 95 16.89 -1.30 15.79
C CYS A 95 15.35 -1.24 15.80
N GLN A 96 14.79 -0.84 14.66
CA GLN A 96 13.37 -0.73 14.42
C GLN A 96 12.65 -2.01 14.84
N LYS A 97 11.50 -1.88 15.52
CA LYS A 97 10.81 -3.02 16.13
C LYS A 97 10.06 -3.87 15.12
N THR A 98 9.44 -3.23 14.13
CA THR A 98 8.59 -3.90 13.12
C THR A 98 8.85 -3.29 11.74
N ASP A 99 8.34 -3.93 10.70
CA ASP A 99 8.39 -3.41 9.32
C ASP A 99 7.54 -2.14 9.09
N ARG A 100 6.80 -1.70 10.12
CA ARG A 100 6.00 -0.47 10.13
C ARG A 100 6.50 0.46 11.23
N GLN A 101 6.85 1.66 10.86
CA GLN A 101 7.31 2.70 11.80
C GLN A 101 6.33 3.87 11.76
N PHE A 102 5.74 4.18 12.91
CA PHE A 102 4.83 5.31 13.12
C PHE A 102 5.33 6.19 14.25
N GLY A 103 4.78 7.39 14.34
CA GLY A 103 5.22 8.39 15.31
C GLY A 103 6.40 9.22 14.81
N CYS A 104 6.97 10.01 15.70
CA CYS A 104 8.13 10.86 15.39
C CYS A 104 9.43 10.17 15.79
N TYR A 105 10.37 10.11 14.87
CA TYR A 105 11.69 9.50 15.07
C TYR A 105 12.73 10.14 14.17
N ALA A 106 14.00 9.99 14.51
CA ALA A 106 15.13 10.24 13.63
C ALA A 106 15.79 8.90 13.27
N LYS A 107 16.47 8.83 12.14
CA LYS A 107 17.33 7.69 11.82
C LYS A 107 18.74 7.98 12.34
N VAL A 108 19.46 6.94 12.73
CA VAL A 108 20.88 7.04 13.10
C VAL A 108 21.70 6.46 11.97
N VAL A 109 22.62 7.26 11.46
CA VAL A 109 23.55 6.93 10.37
C VAL A 109 24.96 7.33 10.81
N ASN A 110 25.87 6.38 10.85
CA ASN A 110 27.27 6.61 11.29
C ASN A 110 27.34 7.37 12.63
N GLY A 111 26.52 7.00 13.58
CA GLY A 111 26.49 7.61 14.91
C GLY A 111 25.85 9.00 14.98
N LYS A 112 25.23 9.48 13.92
CA LYS A 112 24.57 10.80 13.86
C LYS A 112 23.07 10.66 13.60
N ALA A 113 22.29 11.47 14.28
CA ALA A 113 20.86 11.57 13.98
C ALA A 113 20.63 12.34 12.67
N THR A 114 19.73 11.83 11.84
CA THR A 114 19.20 12.57 10.68
C THR A 114 18.11 13.55 11.13
N ALA A 115 17.55 14.32 10.18
CA ALA A 115 16.37 15.13 10.47
C ALA A 115 15.22 14.24 10.99
N ALA A 116 14.45 14.76 11.94
CA ALA A 116 13.28 14.07 12.49
C ALA A 116 12.19 13.90 11.44
N ILE A 117 11.52 12.75 11.49
CA ILE A 117 10.41 12.37 10.61
C ILE A 117 9.23 12.00 11.50
N CYS A 118 8.05 12.49 11.17
CA CYS A 118 6.80 12.03 11.79
C CYS A 118 5.93 11.34 10.76
N VAL A 119 5.48 10.13 11.08
CA VAL A 119 4.63 9.29 10.22
C VAL A 119 3.34 8.97 10.97
N ASP A 120 2.20 9.25 10.35
CA ASP A 120 0.85 8.99 10.85
C ASP A 120 0.19 7.80 10.16
#